data_7f42995d5376bd8b5728597afa7b6066
#
_entry.id   7f42995d5376bd8b5728597afa7b6066
#
_cell.length_a   1.000
_cell.length_b   1.000
_cell.length_c   1.000
_cell.angle_alpha   90.00
_cell.angle_beta   90.00
_cell.angle_gamma   90.00
#
_symmetry.space_group_name_H-M   'P 1'
#
loop_
_entity.id
_entity.type
_entity.pdbx_description
1 polymer ?
#
loop_
_entity_poly.entity_id
_entity_poly.type
_entity_poly.pdbx_seq_one_letter_code
_entity_poly.pdbx_strand_id
1 'polypeptide(L)'
;LAAKSNYPEYGISGRCNYISERGVTRLGLSGNKAQHADLTVELGFSSDMGVTNSRYPEEICEGQIQMDQGSMMGLSYDQLDVSTEDMEDVDLYMHCLGVPARRNVNDPQVQKGEQKFYEAKCHLCHVTTLHTKVRGATLLNGTELPWLGNQTIHPYSDFLLHDMGSEIMGVGLNDNYVSGLARGNEWRTTPLWGIGLQEVVNGHTYFLHDGRARNLVEAIMWHGGEAEASKNLFKRMSKEDRDALIAFLNSL
;
A
#
# COMPACT_ATOMS: atom_id res chain seq x y z
N LEU A 1 11.49 -11.22 8.97
CA LEU A 1 12.13 -10.29 9.93
C LEU A 1 13.45 -9.74 9.39
N ALA A 2 14.32 -10.55 8.77
CA ALA A 2 15.56 -10.08 8.15
C ALA A 2 15.34 -9.14 6.96
N ALA A 3 14.24 -9.28 6.25
CA ALA A 3 13.86 -8.38 5.18
C ALA A 3 13.47 -6.99 5.69
N LYS A 4 12.89 -6.89 6.87
CA LYS A 4 12.47 -5.59 7.47
C LYS A 4 13.65 -4.67 7.81
N SER A 5 14.84 -5.19 8.08
CA SER A 5 16.01 -4.39 8.42
C SER A 5 16.61 -3.61 7.24
N ASN A 6 16.20 -3.92 6.03
CA ASN A 6 16.72 -3.31 4.80
C ASN A 6 15.80 -2.23 4.21
N TYR A 7 14.74 -1.85 4.92
CA TYR A 7 13.70 -0.93 4.45
C TYR A 7 13.91 0.57 4.66
N PRO A 8 14.84 1.07 5.46
CA PRO A 8 14.92 2.50 5.75
C PRO A 8 15.26 3.38 4.53
N GLU A 9 15.56 2.79 3.39
CA GLU A 9 16.01 3.52 2.20
C GLU A 9 14.96 3.63 1.09
N TYR A 10 13.71 3.24 1.34
CA TYR A 10 12.69 3.31 0.30
C TYR A 10 12.11 4.70 0.17
N GLY A 11 12.13 5.21 -1.04
CA GLY A 11 11.32 6.33 -1.44
C GLY A 11 9.84 6.00 -1.42
N ILE A 12 8.99 6.97 -1.73
CA ILE A 12 7.57 6.77 -1.98
C ILE A 12 7.36 5.68 -3.04
N SER A 13 8.26 5.58 -3.99
CA SER A 13 8.42 4.50 -4.95
C SER A 13 9.25 3.34 -4.41
N GLY A 14 8.96 2.85 -3.22
CA GLY A 14 9.81 1.90 -2.50
C GLY A 14 10.42 0.79 -3.36
N ARG A 15 11.61 0.33 -3.01
CA ARG A 15 12.27 -0.78 -3.71
C ARG A 15 11.64 -2.12 -3.41
N CYS A 16 10.45 -2.26 -3.79
CA CYS A 16 9.87 -3.57 -3.83
C CYS A 16 10.63 -4.50 -4.79
N ASN A 17 11.22 -3.97 -5.87
CA ASN A 17 12.13 -4.70 -6.74
C ASN A 17 13.32 -5.33 -6.00
N TYR A 18 13.88 -4.64 -5.01
CA TYR A 18 14.95 -5.20 -4.20
C TYR A 18 14.54 -6.47 -3.44
N ILE A 19 13.30 -6.54 -3.03
CA ILE A 19 12.76 -7.70 -2.33
C ILE A 19 12.45 -8.82 -3.31
N SER A 20 11.91 -8.49 -4.48
CA SER A 20 11.66 -9.48 -5.53
C SER A 20 12.96 -10.07 -6.07
N GLU A 21 14.00 -9.27 -6.26
CA GLU A 21 15.33 -9.73 -6.68
C GLU A 21 15.97 -10.68 -5.68
N ARG A 22 15.64 -10.58 -4.39
CA ARG A 22 16.12 -11.49 -3.35
C ARG A 22 15.19 -12.67 -3.05
N GLY A 23 14.18 -12.88 -3.87
CA GLY A 23 13.25 -14.00 -3.71
C GLY A 23 12.22 -13.80 -2.60
N VAL A 24 12.09 -12.61 -2.05
CA VAL A 24 11.00 -12.23 -1.13
C VAL A 24 9.87 -11.61 -1.96
N THR A 25 9.44 -12.33 -2.97
CA THR A 25 8.39 -11.91 -3.91
C THR A 25 6.98 -12.03 -3.33
N ARG A 26 6.83 -11.87 -2.03
CA ARG A 26 5.52 -11.76 -1.39
C ARG A 26 4.82 -10.44 -1.67
N LEU A 27 5.50 -9.55 -2.36
CA LEU A 27 4.89 -8.37 -2.89
C LEU A 27 4.32 -8.77 -4.24
N GLY A 28 3.15 -9.33 -4.25
CA GLY A 28 2.42 -9.62 -5.47
C GLY A 28 2.35 -8.39 -6.37
N LEU A 29 1.98 -8.58 -7.57
CA LEU A 29 2.08 -7.56 -8.59
C LEU A 29 0.75 -6.86 -8.87
N SER A 30 -0.30 -7.11 -8.10
CA SER A 30 -1.58 -6.48 -8.35
C SER A 30 -2.08 -5.62 -7.20
N GLY A 31 -2.60 -4.54 -7.57
CA GLY A 31 -3.42 -3.56 -6.88
C GLY A 31 -3.34 -3.57 -5.35
N ASN A 32 -4.31 -4.14 -4.74
CA ASN A 32 -4.51 -4.05 -3.30
C ASN A 32 -3.59 -4.94 -2.46
N LYS A 33 -2.95 -5.96 -3.04
CA LYS A 33 -2.10 -6.86 -2.27
C LYS A 33 -0.67 -6.42 -2.20
N ALA A 34 -0.11 -5.99 -3.29
CA ALA A 34 1.32 -5.79 -3.31
C ALA A 34 1.80 -4.89 -4.43
N GLN A 35 1.11 -3.83 -4.70
CA GLN A 35 1.62 -2.86 -5.64
C GLN A 35 2.98 -2.35 -5.20
N HIS A 36 3.94 -2.54 -6.07
CA HIS A 36 5.19 -1.87 -6.04
C HIS A 36 5.01 -0.42 -6.43
N ALA A 37 5.50 0.46 -5.64
CA ALA A 37 5.48 1.85 -5.99
C ALA A 37 6.24 2.14 -7.29
N ASP A 38 7.27 1.36 -7.63
CA ASP A 38 8.04 1.51 -8.87
C ASP A 38 7.34 0.97 -10.12
N LEU A 39 6.27 0.19 -9.94
CA LEU A 39 5.55 -0.48 -11.02
C LEU A 39 4.05 -0.20 -10.97
N THR A 40 3.64 0.69 -10.07
CA THR A 40 2.23 0.90 -9.75
C THR A 40 1.41 1.36 -10.93
N VAL A 41 1.96 2.23 -11.75
CA VAL A 41 1.20 2.84 -12.84
C VAL A 41 0.99 1.83 -13.95
N GLU A 42 2.04 1.35 -14.58
CA GLU A 42 1.94 0.45 -15.73
C GLU A 42 1.36 -0.90 -15.36
N LEU A 43 1.76 -1.42 -14.21
CA LEU A 43 1.26 -2.68 -13.73
C LEU A 43 -0.18 -2.58 -13.27
N GLY A 44 -0.54 -1.51 -12.55
CA GLY A 44 -1.92 -1.27 -12.13
C GLY A 44 -2.86 -1.09 -13.32
N PHE A 45 -2.43 -0.38 -14.36
CA PHE A 45 -3.18 -0.27 -15.61
C PHE A 45 -3.39 -1.64 -16.26
N SER A 46 -2.35 -2.45 -16.34
CA SER A 46 -2.43 -3.77 -16.97
C SER A 46 -3.18 -4.78 -16.10
N SER A 47 -2.80 -4.96 -14.84
CA SER A 47 -3.34 -6.03 -13.99
C SER A 47 -4.73 -5.73 -13.43
N ASP A 48 -5.01 -4.47 -13.06
CA ASP A 48 -6.28 -4.11 -12.43
C ASP A 48 -7.34 -3.68 -13.46
N MET A 49 -6.92 -3.10 -14.58
CA MET A 49 -7.83 -2.53 -15.58
C MET A 49 -7.75 -3.20 -16.94
N GLY A 50 -6.80 -4.11 -17.16
CA GLY A 50 -6.58 -4.76 -18.46
C GLY A 50 -6.10 -3.79 -19.55
N VAL A 51 -5.52 -2.64 -19.18
CA VAL A 51 -5.04 -1.62 -20.12
C VAL A 51 -3.62 -1.91 -20.54
N THR A 52 -3.42 -2.23 -21.80
CA THR A 52 -2.11 -2.54 -22.36
C THR A 52 -1.23 -1.31 -22.52
N ASN A 53 0.05 -1.45 -22.24
CA ASN A 53 1.05 -0.41 -22.35
C ASN A 53 2.40 -0.99 -22.81
N SER A 54 3.37 -0.15 -23.12
CA SER A 54 4.66 -0.60 -23.68
C SER A 54 5.45 -1.53 -22.79
N ARG A 55 5.22 -1.49 -21.47
CA ARG A 55 5.89 -2.39 -20.51
C ARG A 55 5.13 -3.70 -20.33
N TYR A 56 3.82 -3.63 -20.42
CA TYR A 56 2.90 -4.77 -20.33
C TYR A 56 1.98 -4.75 -21.56
N PRO A 57 2.50 -5.19 -22.72
CA PRO A 57 1.75 -5.15 -23.96
C PRO A 57 0.67 -6.23 -24.05
N GLU A 58 0.70 -7.17 -23.12
CA GLU A 58 -0.25 -8.27 -23.00
C GLU A 58 -1.19 -8.02 -21.82
N GLU A 59 -2.42 -8.45 -21.97
CA GLU A 59 -3.37 -8.46 -20.85
C GLU A 59 -2.94 -9.50 -19.81
N ILE A 60 -2.69 -9.06 -18.59
CA ILE A 60 -2.20 -9.91 -17.51
C ILE A 60 -3.39 -10.36 -16.65
N CYS A 61 -3.75 -11.64 -16.78
CA CYS A 61 -4.69 -12.31 -15.90
C CYS A 61 -3.93 -13.32 -15.04
N GLU A 62 -3.61 -12.96 -13.80
CA GLU A 62 -2.92 -13.87 -12.89
C GLU A 62 -3.72 -15.17 -12.67
N GLY A 63 -3.05 -16.31 -12.80
CA GLY A 63 -3.69 -17.63 -12.69
C GLY A 63 -4.44 -18.11 -13.93
N GLN A 64 -4.48 -17.31 -14.99
CA GLN A 64 -4.99 -17.68 -16.29
C GLN A 64 -3.85 -17.76 -17.32
N ILE A 65 -4.14 -18.38 -18.44
CA ILE A 65 -3.21 -18.37 -19.58
C ILE A 65 -3.16 -16.93 -20.07
N GLN A 66 -1.98 -16.34 -20.05
CA GLN A 66 -1.77 -15.02 -20.65
C GLN A 66 -2.13 -15.11 -22.13
N MET A 67 -3.05 -14.26 -22.54
CA MET A 67 -3.40 -14.13 -23.94
C MET A 67 -2.59 -12.96 -24.51
N ASP A 68 -1.64 -13.30 -25.36
CA ASP A 68 -0.99 -12.29 -26.19
C ASP A 68 -2.05 -11.70 -27.15
N GLN A 69 -2.63 -10.59 -26.76
CA GLN A 69 -3.65 -9.90 -27.57
C GLN A 69 -3.08 -9.45 -28.92
N GLY A 70 -1.81 -9.03 -28.95
CA GLY A 70 -1.15 -8.65 -30.18
C GLY A 70 -1.04 -9.80 -31.16
N SER A 71 -0.64 -10.99 -30.71
CA SER A 71 -0.52 -12.18 -31.54
C SER A 71 -1.87 -12.76 -31.96
N MET A 72 -2.83 -12.81 -31.05
CA MET A 72 -4.13 -13.44 -31.34
C MET A 72 -5.07 -12.60 -32.19
N MET A 73 -4.98 -11.27 -32.09
CA MET A 73 -5.85 -10.35 -32.82
C MET A 73 -5.16 -9.67 -34.00
N GLY A 74 -3.90 -10.00 -34.28
CA GLY A 74 -3.12 -9.34 -35.34
C GLY A 74 -2.87 -7.85 -35.05
N LEU A 75 -2.94 -7.47 -33.76
CA LEU A 75 -2.64 -6.12 -33.31
C LEU A 75 -1.12 -5.94 -33.27
N SER A 76 -0.67 -4.79 -33.72
CA SER A 76 0.74 -4.41 -33.61
C SER A 76 1.01 -3.66 -32.30
N TYR A 77 2.28 -3.51 -31.93
CA TYR A 77 2.71 -2.74 -30.76
C TYR A 77 2.23 -1.29 -30.75
N ASP A 78 1.86 -0.77 -31.92
CA ASP A 78 1.31 0.57 -32.13
C ASP A 78 -0.16 0.67 -31.72
N GLN A 79 -0.78 -0.42 -31.29
CA GLN A 79 -2.18 -0.49 -30.87
C GLN A 79 -2.34 -0.74 -29.37
N LEU A 80 -1.37 -0.31 -28.59
CA LEU A 80 -1.51 -0.27 -27.14
C LEU A 80 -2.62 0.70 -26.73
N ASP A 81 -3.33 0.37 -25.65
CA ASP A 81 -4.43 1.20 -25.15
C ASP A 81 -3.93 2.56 -24.65
N VAL A 82 -2.71 2.59 -24.12
CA VAL A 82 -2.06 3.80 -23.60
C VAL A 82 -0.69 3.97 -24.22
N SER A 83 -0.39 5.17 -24.70
CA SER A 83 0.93 5.50 -25.23
C SER A 83 2.02 5.48 -24.13
N THR A 84 3.26 5.27 -24.53
CA THR A 84 4.39 5.33 -23.58
C THR A 84 4.51 6.72 -22.95
N GLU A 85 4.29 7.77 -23.74
CA GLU A 85 4.37 9.16 -23.28
C GLU A 85 3.32 9.45 -22.20
N ASP A 86 2.06 9.06 -22.42
CA ASP A 86 0.99 9.24 -21.43
C ASP A 86 1.29 8.46 -20.13
N MET A 87 1.86 7.24 -20.26
CA MET A 87 2.24 6.46 -19.08
C MET A 87 3.37 7.12 -18.29
N GLU A 88 4.36 7.68 -18.96
CA GLU A 88 5.45 8.42 -18.31
C GLU A 88 4.95 9.67 -17.60
N ASP A 89 4.00 10.38 -18.18
CA ASP A 89 3.37 11.54 -17.56
C ASP A 89 2.56 11.15 -16.32
N VAL A 90 1.81 10.06 -16.36
CA VAL A 90 1.10 9.54 -15.19
C VAL A 90 2.06 9.07 -14.11
N ASP A 91 3.15 8.39 -14.48
CA ASP A 91 4.20 7.96 -13.54
C ASP A 91 4.83 9.17 -12.83
N LEU A 92 5.22 10.19 -13.59
CA LEU A 92 5.74 11.45 -13.03
C LEU A 92 4.72 12.11 -12.09
N TYR A 93 3.46 12.20 -12.52
CA TYR A 93 2.39 12.77 -11.70
C TYR A 93 2.23 12.03 -10.36
N MET A 94 2.19 10.70 -10.40
CA MET A 94 2.05 9.88 -9.20
C MET A 94 3.24 10.01 -8.24
N HIS A 95 4.46 10.10 -8.77
CA HIS A 95 5.65 10.34 -7.95
C HIS A 95 5.68 11.71 -7.27
N CYS A 96 5.05 12.71 -7.88
CA CYS A 96 5.03 14.09 -7.40
C CYS A 96 3.79 14.44 -6.56
N LEU A 97 2.88 13.50 -6.31
CA LEU A 97 1.73 13.74 -5.45
C LEU A 97 2.16 14.09 -4.03
N GLY A 98 1.62 15.20 -3.52
CA GLY A 98 1.85 15.66 -2.16
C GLY A 98 1.14 14.77 -1.13
N VAL A 99 1.82 14.51 -0.01
CA VAL A 99 1.23 13.83 1.14
C VAL A 99 0.62 14.87 2.08
N PRO A 100 -0.63 14.70 2.56
CA PRO A 100 -1.23 15.62 3.52
C PRO A 100 -0.39 15.74 4.80
N ALA A 101 -0.24 16.96 5.29
CA ALA A 101 0.41 17.18 6.57
C ALA A 101 -0.46 16.64 7.71
N ARG A 102 0.19 16.06 8.72
CA ARG A 102 -0.47 15.64 9.95
C ARG A 102 -1.14 16.84 10.64
N ARG A 103 -2.35 16.64 11.10
CA ARG A 103 -3.20 17.67 11.72
C ARG A 103 -3.23 17.56 13.25
N ASN A 104 -3.61 18.62 13.93
CA ASN A 104 -3.87 18.65 15.39
C ASN A 104 -2.75 18.05 16.25
N VAL A 105 -1.50 18.17 15.83
CA VAL A 105 -0.34 17.52 16.49
C VAL A 105 -0.13 17.95 17.94
N ASN A 106 -0.65 19.13 18.32
CA ASN A 106 -0.55 19.66 19.69
C ASN A 106 -1.77 19.35 20.56
N ASP A 107 -2.77 18.66 20.03
CA ASP A 107 -3.94 18.24 20.79
C ASP A 107 -3.54 17.13 21.78
N PRO A 108 -3.80 17.28 23.09
CA PRO A 108 -3.45 16.27 24.08
C PRO A 108 -4.08 14.91 23.83
N GLN A 109 -5.27 14.85 23.24
CA GLN A 109 -5.93 13.61 22.90
C GLN A 109 -5.22 12.91 21.73
N VAL A 110 -4.78 13.68 20.72
CA VAL A 110 -3.99 13.16 19.59
C VAL A 110 -2.63 12.63 20.07
N GLN A 111 -1.95 13.36 20.96
CA GLN A 111 -0.68 12.93 21.54
C GLN A 111 -0.84 11.65 22.40
N LYS A 112 -1.89 11.58 23.21
CA LYS A 112 -2.24 10.36 23.94
C LYS A 112 -2.51 9.20 22.98
N GLY A 113 -3.22 9.46 21.89
CA GLY A 113 -3.54 8.48 20.87
C GLY A 113 -2.30 7.91 20.18
N GLU A 114 -1.31 8.75 19.91
CA GLU A 114 -0.02 8.31 19.38
C GLU A 114 0.68 7.34 20.34
N GLN A 115 0.69 7.62 21.64
CA GLN A 115 1.23 6.70 22.63
C GLN A 115 0.48 5.36 22.61
N LYS A 116 -0.87 5.39 22.51
CA LYS A 116 -1.70 4.19 22.43
C LYS A 116 -1.46 3.38 21.15
N PHE A 117 -1.13 4.03 20.05
CA PHE A 117 -0.73 3.37 18.81
C PHE A 117 0.54 2.53 19.00
N TYR A 118 1.53 3.05 19.72
CA TYR A 118 2.73 2.29 20.08
C TYR A 118 2.44 1.19 21.10
N GLU A 119 1.65 1.46 22.13
CA GLU A 119 1.25 0.48 23.16
C GLU A 119 0.48 -0.70 22.54
N ALA A 120 -0.39 -0.43 21.57
CA ALA A 120 -1.09 -1.44 20.79
C ALA A 120 -0.19 -2.17 19.78
N LYS A 121 1.08 -1.76 19.64
CA LYS A 121 2.06 -2.35 18.71
C LYS A 121 1.68 -2.20 17.22
N CYS A 122 0.80 -1.25 16.88
CA CYS A 122 0.43 -0.98 15.50
C CYS A 122 1.64 -0.61 14.64
N HIS A 123 2.62 0.10 15.24
CA HIS A 123 3.86 0.54 14.60
C HIS A 123 4.77 -0.60 14.10
N LEU A 124 4.50 -1.85 14.45
CA LEU A 124 5.31 -2.99 13.99
C LEU A 124 5.11 -3.27 12.49
N CYS A 125 3.93 -2.99 11.95
CA CYS A 125 3.62 -3.03 10.53
C CYS A 125 3.43 -1.60 9.99
N HIS A 126 2.71 -0.75 10.73
CA HIS A 126 2.55 0.66 10.39
C HIS A 126 3.77 1.47 10.85
N VAL A 127 4.92 1.23 10.20
CA VAL A 127 6.18 1.92 10.49
C VAL A 127 6.02 3.41 10.29
N THR A 128 6.32 4.19 11.32
CA THR A 128 5.98 5.62 11.37
C THR A 128 6.91 6.49 10.55
N THR A 129 8.15 6.05 10.32
CA THR A 129 9.16 6.88 9.67
C THR A 129 10.04 6.04 8.75
N LEU A 130 10.18 6.49 7.52
CA LEU A 130 11.10 5.94 6.53
C LEU A 130 11.90 7.08 5.89
N HIS A 131 12.97 6.73 5.20
CA HIS A 131 13.79 7.67 4.44
C HIS A 131 13.81 7.26 2.97
N THR A 132 13.68 8.25 2.10
CA THR A 132 13.81 8.02 0.67
C THR A 132 15.26 7.78 0.27
N LYS A 133 15.48 7.16 -0.89
CA LYS A 133 16.83 6.96 -1.43
C LYS A 133 17.57 8.29 -1.55
N VAL A 134 18.89 8.28 -1.44
CA VAL A 134 19.70 9.49 -1.59
C VAL A 134 19.52 10.13 -2.97
N ARG A 135 19.38 9.33 -4.02
CA ARG A 135 19.22 9.82 -5.41
C ARG A 135 17.79 10.14 -5.82
N GLY A 136 16.81 9.91 -4.92
CA GLY A 136 15.38 10.03 -5.25
C GLY A 136 14.86 8.87 -6.10
N ALA A 137 13.76 9.10 -6.79
CA ALA A 137 13.15 8.14 -7.70
C ALA A 137 13.78 8.28 -9.11
N THR A 138 13.64 7.22 -9.90
CA THR A 138 13.96 7.21 -11.32
C THR A 138 12.74 6.71 -12.06
N LEU A 139 12.23 7.52 -12.99
CA LEU A 139 11.13 7.15 -13.86
C LEU A 139 11.55 6.04 -14.82
N LEU A 140 10.61 5.42 -15.49
CA LEU A 140 10.84 4.33 -16.44
C LEU A 140 11.74 4.72 -17.61
N ASN A 141 11.59 5.95 -18.10
CA ASN A 141 12.43 6.51 -19.17
C ASN A 141 13.85 6.87 -18.70
N GLY A 142 14.18 6.58 -17.43
CA GLY A 142 15.50 6.88 -16.84
C GLY A 142 15.65 8.29 -16.30
N THR A 143 14.60 9.12 -16.32
CA THR A 143 14.62 10.47 -15.72
C THR A 143 14.73 10.35 -14.21
N GLU A 144 15.77 10.96 -13.64
CA GLU A 144 15.95 11.01 -12.18
C GLU A 144 15.14 12.16 -11.57
N LEU A 145 14.53 11.89 -10.40
CA LEU A 145 13.78 12.85 -9.59
C LEU A 145 14.55 13.14 -8.30
N PRO A 146 15.66 13.89 -8.36
CA PRO A 146 16.57 14.06 -7.22
C PRO A 146 15.90 14.82 -6.04
N TRP A 147 14.89 15.64 -6.30
CA TRP A 147 14.15 16.33 -5.24
C TRP A 147 13.35 15.41 -4.33
N LEU A 148 13.09 14.17 -4.75
CA LEU A 148 12.48 13.12 -3.93
C LEU A 148 13.52 12.37 -3.09
N GLY A 149 14.80 12.69 -3.26
CA GLY A 149 15.90 12.04 -2.56
C GLY A 149 16.11 12.56 -1.15
N ASN A 150 16.59 11.68 -0.27
CA ASN A 150 16.99 12.00 1.09
C ASN A 150 15.88 12.70 1.92
N GLN A 151 14.63 12.36 1.65
CA GLN A 151 13.48 12.88 2.37
C GLN A 151 13.14 11.96 3.55
N THR A 152 12.76 12.54 4.68
CA THR A 152 12.13 11.81 5.79
C THR A 152 10.62 11.82 5.54
N ILE A 153 10.02 10.64 5.47
CA ILE A 153 8.60 10.46 5.22
C ILE A 153 7.93 9.68 6.36
N HIS A 154 6.65 9.91 6.55
CA HIS A 154 5.86 9.29 7.60
C HIS A 154 4.65 8.54 7.02
N PRO A 155 4.87 7.41 6.32
CA PRO A 155 3.79 6.68 5.66
C PRO A 155 2.91 5.90 6.63
N TYR A 156 3.39 5.60 7.81
CA TYR A 156 2.74 4.66 8.74
C TYR A 156 2.48 3.32 8.05
N SER A 157 3.51 2.80 7.40
CA SER A 157 3.50 1.54 6.67
C SER A 157 4.93 1.01 6.50
N ASP A 158 5.09 -0.30 6.50
CA ASP A 158 6.32 -0.97 6.10
C ASP A 158 6.26 -1.43 4.64
N PHE A 159 5.15 -1.20 3.96
CA PHE A 159 4.88 -1.64 2.58
C PHE A 159 5.07 -3.15 2.36
N LEU A 160 5.01 -3.96 3.42
CA LEU A 160 5.16 -5.41 3.35
C LEU A 160 3.81 -6.12 3.32
N LEU A 161 3.84 -7.36 2.81
CA LEU A 161 2.72 -8.28 2.96
C LEU A 161 2.73 -8.93 4.34
N HIS A 162 1.55 -9.01 4.92
CA HIS A 162 1.31 -9.70 6.18
C HIS A 162 0.11 -10.62 6.05
N ASP A 163 0.19 -11.77 6.71
CA ASP A 163 -0.96 -12.65 6.87
C ASP A 163 -1.99 -11.97 7.79
N MET A 164 -3.10 -11.57 7.19
CA MET A 164 -4.21 -10.89 7.89
C MET A 164 -5.26 -11.85 8.43
N GLY A 165 -4.97 -13.15 8.41
CA GLY A 165 -5.86 -14.20 8.90
C GLY A 165 -6.87 -14.68 7.86
N SER A 166 -7.51 -15.81 8.17
CA SER A 166 -8.54 -16.37 7.31
C SER A 166 -9.93 -16.04 7.84
N GLU A 167 -10.87 -15.78 6.95
CA GLU A 167 -12.27 -15.54 7.30
C GLU A 167 -12.99 -16.78 7.87
N ILE A 168 -12.39 -17.95 7.80
CA ILE A 168 -12.95 -19.20 8.36
C ILE A 168 -13.29 -19.05 9.84
N MET A 169 -12.55 -18.18 10.54
CA MET A 169 -12.81 -17.82 11.95
C MET A 169 -13.64 -16.55 12.11
N GLY A 170 -14.16 -15.98 11.03
CA GLY A 170 -14.95 -14.76 11.04
C GLY A 170 -14.17 -13.48 11.29
N VAL A 171 -12.84 -13.53 11.28
CA VAL A 171 -11.95 -12.37 11.49
C VAL A 171 -10.76 -12.47 10.56
N GLY A 172 -10.42 -11.37 9.92
CA GLY A 172 -9.29 -11.30 9.00
C GLY A 172 -9.71 -10.87 7.60
N LEU A 173 -8.75 -10.88 6.70
CA LEU A 173 -8.92 -10.52 5.30
C LEU A 173 -8.42 -11.67 4.43
N ASN A 174 -9.31 -12.26 3.65
CA ASN A 174 -8.97 -13.29 2.69
C ASN A 174 -9.97 -13.22 1.52
N ASP A 175 -9.47 -13.01 0.32
CA ASP A 175 -10.27 -13.03 -0.91
C ASP A 175 -10.13 -14.34 -1.68
N ASN A 176 -9.35 -15.30 -1.17
CA ASN A 176 -9.00 -16.57 -1.81
C ASN A 176 -8.31 -16.40 -3.17
N TYR A 177 -7.84 -15.21 -3.51
CA TYR A 177 -7.15 -14.93 -4.75
C TYR A 177 -5.64 -14.93 -4.54
N VAL A 178 -4.92 -15.66 -5.37
CA VAL A 178 -3.45 -15.70 -5.37
C VAL A 178 -2.95 -14.70 -6.39
N SER A 179 -2.15 -13.73 -5.94
CA SER A 179 -1.52 -12.73 -6.79
C SER A 179 0.00 -12.93 -6.76
N GLY A 180 0.57 -13.46 -7.84
CA GLY A 180 1.96 -13.87 -7.87
C GLY A 180 2.26 -14.93 -6.79
N LEU A 181 3.06 -14.59 -5.79
CA LEU A 181 3.34 -15.43 -4.63
C LEU A 181 2.52 -15.06 -3.39
N ALA A 182 1.72 -14.00 -3.43
CA ALA A 182 0.85 -13.60 -2.34
C ALA A 182 -0.39 -14.46 -2.29
N ARG A 183 -0.67 -15.03 -1.12
CA ARG A 183 -1.89 -15.81 -0.87
C ARG A 183 -3.09 -14.88 -0.65
N GLY A 184 -4.29 -15.42 -0.70
CA GLY A 184 -5.53 -14.69 -0.48
C GLY A 184 -5.61 -13.92 0.84
N ASN A 185 -4.93 -14.39 1.88
CA ASN A 185 -4.86 -13.76 3.20
C ASN A 185 -3.63 -12.86 3.43
N GLU A 186 -2.74 -12.74 2.45
CA GLU A 186 -1.54 -11.90 2.54
C GLU A 186 -1.80 -10.54 1.87
N TRP A 187 -1.78 -9.46 2.68
CA TRP A 187 -2.12 -8.11 2.27
C TRP A 187 -1.00 -7.12 2.60
N ARG A 188 -0.78 -6.17 1.71
CA ARG A 188 0.19 -5.10 1.94
C ARG A 188 -0.31 -4.16 3.03
N THR A 189 0.58 -3.77 3.94
CA THR A 189 0.28 -2.69 4.88
C THR A 189 0.01 -1.40 4.10
N THR A 190 -1.23 -0.93 4.16
CA THR A 190 -1.61 0.34 3.50
C THR A 190 -1.02 1.52 4.28
N PRO A 191 -0.43 2.52 3.61
CA PRO A 191 -0.06 3.77 4.24
C PRO A 191 -1.25 4.43 4.93
N LEU A 192 -1.03 5.00 6.13
CA LEU A 192 -2.09 5.68 6.87
C LEU A 192 -2.06 7.20 6.71
N TRP A 193 -1.09 7.76 6.01
CA TRP A 193 -1.10 9.19 5.72
C TRP A 193 -2.36 9.60 4.96
N GLY A 194 -3.00 10.67 5.43
CA GLY A 194 -4.26 11.14 4.86
C GLY A 194 -5.50 10.33 5.21
N ILE A 195 -5.38 9.24 6.01
CA ILE A 195 -6.53 8.39 6.33
C ILE A 195 -7.68 9.16 7.01
N GLY A 196 -7.34 10.16 7.82
CA GLY A 196 -8.34 11.02 8.47
C GLY A 196 -9.06 11.99 7.53
N LEU A 197 -8.63 12.08 6.27
CA LEU A 197 -9.28 12.91 5.25
C LEU A 197 -10.18 12.12 4.31
N GLN A 198 -10.26 10.82 4.46
CA GLN A 198 -10.96 9.96 3.51
C GLN A 198 -12.43 10.33 3.33
N GLU A 199 -13.14 10.65 4.41
CA GLU A 199 -14.54 11.08 4.31
C GLU A 199 -14.69 12.40 3.52
N VAL A 200 -13.78 13.34 3.75
CA VAL A 200 -13.81 14.65 3.06
C VAL A 200 -13.52 14.52 1.58
N VAL A 201 -12.60 13.62 1.22
CA VAL A 201 -12.17 13.43 -0.18
C VAL A 201 -13.12 12.50 -0.94
N ASN A 202 -13.53 11.40 -0.33
CA ASN A 202 -14.28 10.33 -1.01
C ASN A 202 -15.79 10.37 -0.73
N GLY A 203 -16.23 11.15 0.27
CA GLY A 203 -17.63 11.17 0.71
C GLY A 203 -18.06 9.92 1.50
N HIS A 204 -17.11 9.06 1.88
CA HIS A 204 -17.35 7.85 2.66
C HIS A 204 -16.09 7.41 3.43
N THR A 205 -16.27 6.48 4.37
CA THR A 205 -15.21 5.94 5.23
C THR A 205 -15.12 4.42 5.12
N TYR A 206 -15.11 3.89 3.90
CA TYR A 206 -14.91 2.46 3.67
C TYR A 206 -13.42 2.14 3.70
N PHE A 207 -12.99 1.42 4.74
CA PHE A 207 -11.60 1.07 5.00
C PHE A 207 -11.32 -0.39 4.69
N LEU A 208 -10.05 -0.76 4.81
CA LEU A 208 -9.44 -2.00 4.38
C LEU A 208 -9.37 -2.10 2.84
N HIS A 209 -8.87 -3.23 2.34
CA HIS A 209 -8.62 -3.40 0.91
C HIS A 209 -9.90 -3.62 0.08
N ASP A 210 -10.98 -4.02 0.72
CA ASP A 210 -12.27 -4.33 0.10
C ASP A 210 -13.42 -3.43 0.58
N GLY A 211 -13.11 -2.42 1.39
CA GLY A 211 -14.08 -1.46 1.87
C GLY A 211 -15.05 -1.97 2.95
N ARG A 212 -14.81 -3.17 3.49
CA ARG A 212 -15.73 -3.80 4.45
C ARG A 212 -15.89 -3.06 5.78
N ALA A 213 -14.86 -2.34 6.20
CA ALA A 213 -14.89 -1.60 7.45
C ALA A 213 -15.45 -0.20 7.25
N ARG A 214 -16.52 0.13 7.94
CA ARG A 214 -17.26 1.40 7.83
C ARG A 214 -16.62 2.56 8.61
N ASN A 215 -15.66 2.25 9.48
CA ASN A 215 -14.95 3.21 10.31
C ASN A 215 -13.63 2.62 10.80
N LEU A 216 -12.78 3.45 11.39
CA LEU A 216 -11.45 3.02 11.86
C LEU A 216 -11.51 1.97 12.98
N VAL A 217 -12.54 1.99 13.84
CA VAL A 217 -12.70 0.97 14.88
C VAL A 217 -12.97 -0.38 14.25
N GLU A 218 -13.86 -0.44 13.27
CA GLU A 218 -14.13 -1.67 12.53
C GLU A 218 -12.88 -2.15 11.77
N ALA A 219 -12.15 -1.23 11.15
CA ALA A 219 -10.90 -1.57 10.48
C ALA A 219 -9.91 -2.26 11.44
N ILE A 220 -9.71 -1.71 12.64
CA ILE A 220 -8.86 -2.32 13.67
C ILE A 220 -9.42 -3.69 14.09
N MET A 221 -10.73 -3.82 14.23
CA MET A 221 -11.36 -5.06 14.67
C MET A 221 -11.32 -6.19 13.63
N TRP A 222 -11.16 -5.84 12.35
CA TRP A 222 -10.95 -6.83 11.28
C TRP A 222 -9.51 -7.35 11.19
N HIS A 223 -8.56 -6.74 11.88
CA HIS A 223 -7.19 -7.22 11.91
C HIS A 223 -7.11 -8.61 12.53
N GLY A 224 -6.62 -9.58 11.76
CA GLY A 224 -6.41 -10.96 12.18
C GLY A 224 -4.97 -11.42 11.92
N GLY A 225 -4.71 -12.71 11.95
CA GLY A 225 -3.41 -13.28 11.66
C GLY A 225 -2.27 -12.64 12.45
N GLU A 226 -1.26 -12.13 11.75
CA GLU A 226 -0.11 -11.45 12.36
C GLU A 226 -0.51 -10.21 13.19
N ALA A 227 -1.61 -9.55 12.85
CA ALA A 227 -2.07 -8.34 13.51
C ALA A 227 -3.04 -8.61 14.68
N GLU A 228 -3.43 -9.86 14.93
CA GLU A 228 -4.42 -10.21 15.96
C GLU A 228 -4.00 -9.76 17.37
N ALA A 229 -2.72 -9.86 17.69
CA ALA A 229 -2.21 -9.43 18.99
C ALA A 229 -2.44 -7.92 19.21
N SER A 230 -2.22 -7.10 18.20
CA SER A 230 -2.44 -5.65 18.24
C SER A 230 -3.92 -5.30 18.37
N LYS A 231 -4.80 -5.96 17.63
CA LYS A 231 -6.26 -5.86 17.81
C LYS A 231 -6.69 -6.19 19.25
N ASN A 232 -6.15 -7.26 19.82
CA ASN A 232 -6.50 -7.67 21.18
C ASN A 232 -6.02 -6.67 22.23
N LEU A 233 -4.89 -5.99 22.00
CA LEU A 233 -4.44 -4.89 22.86
C LEU A 233 -5.41 -3.70 22.77
N PHE A 234 -5.79 -3.28 21.56
CA PHE A 234 -6.80 -2.23 21.36
C PHE A 234 -8.13 -2.57 22.03
N LYS A 235 -8.61 -3.79 21.89
CA LYS A 235 -9.88 -4.26 22.48
C LYS A 235 -9.90 -4.15 24.01
N ARG A 236 -8.73 -4.30 24.66
CA ARG A 236 -8.57 -4.22 26.13
C ARG A 236 -8.42 -2.79 26.64
N MET A 237 -8.22 -1.81 25.79
CA MET A 237 -8.10 -0.41 26.19
C MET A 237 -9.42 0.12 26.80
N SER A 238 -9.30 1.12 27.66
CA SER A 238 -10.46 1.91 28.09
C SER A 238 -11.12 2.60 26.88
N LYS A 239 -12.35 3.02 27.03
CA LYS A 239 -13.03 3.80 25.98
C LYS A 239 -12.23 5.07 25.64
N GLU A 240 -11.74 5.78 26.65
CA GLU A 240 -10.96 7.01 26.48
C GLU A 240 -9.66 6.76 25.70
N ASP A 241 -8.97 5.65 25.94
CA ASP A 241 -7.75 5.30 25.23
C ASP A 241 -8.02 4.91 23.78
N ARG A 242 -9.12 4.19 23.52
CA ARG A 242 -9.55 3.90 22.16
C ARG A 242 -9.93 5.16 21.39
N ASP A 243 -10.70 6.05 22.02
CA ASP A 243 -11.11 7.32 21.43
C ASP A 243 -9.86 8.19 21.12
N ALA A 244 -8.84 8.18 21.99
CA ALA A 244 -7.58 8.87 21.75
C ALA A 244 -6.83 8.27 20.55
N LEU A 245 -6.73 6.94 20.44
CA LEU A 245 -6.09 6.28 19.32
C LEU A 245 -6.81 6.63 17.99
N ILE A 246 -8.13 6.65 17.98
CA ILE A 246 -8.91 7.06 16.81
C ILE A 246 -8.68 8.54 16.48
N ALA A 247 -8.59 9.42 17.48
CA ALA A 247 -8.25 10.83 17.25
C ALA A 247 -6.86 10.99 16.62
N PHE A 248 -5.89 10.18 17.05
CA PHE A 248 -4.58 10.15 16.42
C PHE A 248 -4.65 9.70 14.97
N LEU A 249 -5.33 8.59 14.65
CA LEU A 249 -5.47 8.13 13.26
C LEU A 249 -6.18 9.17 12.39
N ASN A 250 -7.18 9.85 12.91
CA ASN A 250 -7.84 10.95 12.20
C ASN A 250 -6.95 12.19 12.02
N SER A 251 -5.83 12.29 12.73
CA SER A 251 -4.87 13.37 12.55
C SER A 251 -3.88 13.13 11.41
N LEU A 252 -3.76 11.90 10.96
CA LEU A 252 -2.91 11.48 9.84
C LEU A 252 -3.57 11.79 8.45
#